data_8a5c58c6e481e2d7c93cda480e477677
#
_entry.id   8a5c58c6e481e2d7c93cda480e477677
#
_cell.length_a   1.000
_cell.length_b   1.000
_cell.length_c   1.000
_cell.angle_alpha   90.00
_cell.angle_beta   90.00
_cell.angle_gamma   90.00
#
_symmetry.space_group_name_H-M   'P 1'
#
loop_
_entity.id
_entity.type
_entity.pdbx_description
1 polymer ?
#
loop_
_entity_poly.entity_id
_entity_poly.type
_entity_poly.pdbx_seq_one_letter_code
_entity_poly.pdbx_strand_id
1 'polypeptide(L)'
;YPVLYLLHGMGGDEEAWIATGRMAEIMDNLIASGEAEPMIVVMPNGCMRHDAAPTYSGKCDYKPYMSGSMDGSFESYFGDVVAWVDAHYRTYPAKESRAIAGLSMGGFHAMQISRHYADMFDYVGLFSAAIYRGEEGILMYENLEEGIAEQFMRGVSLYWIGIGADDFLYEENTKFRAMLDAAGYEYEYRESAGGHTWRNWRIYLAEFVEKIF
;
A
#
# COMPACT_ATOMS: atom_id res chain seq x y z
N TYR A 1 10.65 -16.70 -2.31
CA TYR A 1 10.71 -15.42 -1.61
C TYR A 1 9.32 -14.95 -1.23
N PRO A 2 9.14 -14.27 -0.08
CA PRO A 2 7.94 -13.50 0.19
C PRO A 2 7.85 -12.28 -0.74
N VAL A 3 6.67 -11.66 -0.85
CA VAL A 3 6.41 -10.57 -1.81
C VAL A 3 5.75 -9.38 -1.12
N LEU A 4 6.36 -8.21 -1.26
CA LEU A 4 5.76 -6.92 -0.91
C LEU A 4 5.25 -6.23 -2.18
N TYR A 5 3.96 -5.97 -2.26
CA TYR A 5 3.35 -5.09 -3.27
C TYR A 5 3.32 -3.67 -2.71
N LEU A 6 4.09 -2.75 -3.33
CA LEU A 6 4.33 -1.40 -2.82
C LEU A 6 3.80 -0.34 -3.79
N LEU A 7 2.73 0.36 -3.39
CA LEU A 7 1.91 1.18 -4.27
C LEU A 7 2.24 2.68 -4.12
N HIS A 8 2.37 3.37 -5.26
CA HIS A 8 2.67 4.79 -5.32
C HIS A 8 1.44 5.68 -5.08
N GLY A 9 1.65 6.96 -4.79
CA GLY A 9 0.60 7.97 -4.62
C GLY A 9 0.16 8.63 -5.93
N MET A 10 -0.84 9.48 -5.83
CA MET A 10 -1.36 10.25 -6.97
C MET A 10 -0.23 11.05 -7.65
N GLY A 11 -0.19 11.02 -8.96
CA GLY A 11 0.82 11.69 -9.77
C GLY A 11 2.14 10.93 -9.91
N GLY A 12 2.31 9.80 -9.20
CA GLY A 12 3.44 8.90 -9.38
C GLY A 12 3.17 7.82 -10.44
N ASP A 13 4.12 6.93 -10.57
CA ASP A 13 4.13 5.76 -11.43
C ASP A 13 4.91 4.61 -10.74
N GLU A 14 5.17 3.52 -11.46
CA GLU A 14 5.91 2.37 -10.97
C GLU A 14 7.35 2.68 -10.54
N GLU A 15 7.94 3.81 -10.96
CA GLU A 15 9.29 4.22 -10.58
C GLU A 15 9.33 5.12 -9.33
N ALA A 16 8.19 5.61 -8.85
CA ALA A 16 8.13 6.60 -7.78
C ALA A 16 8.84 6.17 -6.49
N TRP A 17 8.68 4.91 -6.09
CA TRP A 17 9.33 4.37 -4.91
C TRP A 17 10.84 4.19 -5.09
N ILE A 18 11.34 3.95 -6.30
CA ILE A 18 12.77 3.95 -6.61
C ILE A 18 13.29 5.37 -6.67
N ALA A 19 12.69 6.21 -7.51
CA ALA A 19 13.20 7.54 -7.83
C ALA A 19 13.18 8.50 -6.62
N THR A 20 12.07 8.49 -5.87
CA THR A 20 11.85 9.39 -4.73
C THR A 20 11.78 8.67 -3.39
N GLY A 21 11.26 7.47 -3.36
CA GLY A 21 11.13 6.65 -2.14
C GLY A 21 12.44 6.08 -1.64
N ARG A 22 13.43 5.91 -2.50
CA ARG A 22 14.72 5.27 -2.20
C ARG A 22 14.54 3.84 -1.65
N MET A 23 13.53 3.16 -2.18
CA MET A 23 13.14 1.85 -1.71
C MET A 23 14.32 0.85 -1.80
N ALA A 24 15.05 0.85 -2.90
CA ALA A 24 16.15 -0.10 -3.08
C ALA A 24 17.22 0.05 -1.98
N GLU A 25 17.64 1.29 -1.68
CA GLU A 25 18.63 1.53 -0.64
C GLU A 25 18.12 1.22 0.77
N ILE A 26 16.82 1.45 1.04
CA ILE A 26 16.20 1.08 2.31
C ILE A 26 16.22 -0.44 2.46
N MET A 27 15.76 -1.17 1.44
CA MET A 27 15.72 -2.63 1.45
C MET A 27 17.11 -3.24 1.58
N ASP A 28 18.08 -2.77 0.78
CA ASP A 28 19.45 -3.25 0.83
C ASP A 28 20.08 -3.09 2.22
N ASN A 29 19.85 -1.94 2.86
CA ASN A 29 20.36 -1.68 4.21
C ASN A 29 19.71 -2.60 5.25
N LEU A 30 18.38 -2.71 5.26
CA LEU A 30 17.67 -3.53 6.24
C LEU A 30 17.96 -5.03 6.09
N ILE A 31 18.06 -5.52 4.85
CA ILE A 31 18.44 -6.92 4.58
C ILE A 31 19.89 -7.16 5.00
N ALA A 32 20.80 -6.24 4.68
CA ALA A 32 22.22 -6.37 5.05
C ALA A 32 22.46 -6.33 6.56
N SER A 33 21.64 -5.58 7.32
CA SER A 33 21.71 -5.53 8.79
C SER A 33 20.96 -6.70 9.47
N GLY A 34 20.19 -7.48 8.72
CA GLY A 34 19.35 -8.57 9.23
C GLY A 34 18.07 -8.09 9.92
N GLU A 35 17.64 -6.86 9.63
CA GLU A 35 16.40 -6.27 10.15
C GLU A 35 15.18 -6.54 9.24
N ALA A 36 15.43 -7.06 8.03
CA ALA A 36 14.37 -7.49 7.11
C ALA A 36 14.76 -8.78 6.37
N GLU A 37 13.74 -9.59 6.09
CA GLU A 37 13.92 -10.79 5.26
C GLU A 37 14.13 -10.42 3.78
N PRO A 38 14.97 -11.15 3.03
CA PRO A 38 15.07 -11.00 1.58
C PRO A 38 13.72 -11.28 0.89
N MET A 39 13.21 -10.29 0.16
CA MET A 39 11.89 -10.37 -0.48
C MET A 39 11.91 -9.82 -1.91
N ILE A 40 10.85 -10.12 -2.66
CA ILE A 40 10.56 -9.47 -3.95
C ILE A 40 9.67 -8.26 -3.67
N VAL A 41 10.04 -7.09 -4.20
CA VAL A 41 9.17 -5.90 -4.14
C VAL A 41 8.58 -5.64 -5.51
N VAL A 42 7.26 -5.61 -5.59
CA VAL A 42 6.50 -5.36 -6.82
C VAL A 42 5.85 -3.99 -6.73
N MET A 43 6.17 -3.12 -7.68
CA MET A 43 5.68 -1.74 -7.72
C MET A 43 4.88 -1.52 -9.00
N PRO A 44 3.59 -1.91 -9.04
CA PRO A 44 2.78 -1.71 -10.24
C PRO A 44 2.37 -0.25 -10.40
N ASN A 45 2.09 0.16 -11.64
CA ASN A 45 1.48 1.45 -11.90
C ASN A 45 -0.02 1.39 -11.56
N GLY A 46 -0.45 2.14 -10.54
CA GLY A 46 -1.84 2.25 -10.11
C GLY A 46 -2.75 3.04 -11.07
N CYS A 47 -2.19 3.53 -12.17
CA CYS A 47 -2.88 4.27 -13.20
C CYS A 47 -3.00 3.45 -14.49
N MET A 48 -4.01 2.60 -14.57
CA MET A 48 -4.20 1.67 -15.68
C MET A 48 -4.35 2.31 -17.06
N ARG A 49 -4.66 3.62 -17.12
CA ARG A 49 -4.84 4.37 -18.38
C ARG A 49 -3.62 5.17 -18.81
N HIS A 50 -2.53 5.08 -18.06
CA HIS A 50 -1.27 5.73 -18.38
C HIS A 50 -0.26 4.73 -18.92
N ASP A 51 0.54 5.19 -19.86
CA ASP A 51 1.71 4.43 -20.31
C ASP A 51 2.66 4.20 -19.13
N ALA A 52 3.33 3.06 -19.14
CA ALA A 52 4.43 2.78 -18.22
C ALA A 52 5.52 3.87 -18.32
N ALA A 53 6.22 4.11 -17.23
CA ALA A 53 7.35 5.02 -17.24
C ALA A 53 8.37 4.59 -18.31
N PRO A 54 8.86 5.52 -19.15
CA PRO A 54 9.69 5.16 -20.29
C PRO A 54 11.05 4.57 -19.91
N THR A 55 11.58 4.98 -18.79
CA THR A 55 12.78 4.45 -18.10
C THR A 55 13.02 5.28 -16.84
N TYR A 56 13.83 4.79 -15.90
CA TYR A 56 14.25 5.57 -14.75
C TYR A 56 14.90 6.89 -15.17
N SER A 57 14.19 7.98 -14.99
CA SER A 57 14.65 9.35 -15.33
C SER A 57 15.09 10.15 -14.10
N GLY A 58 14.92 9.63 -12.91
CA GLY A 58 15.11 10.37 -11.65
C GLY A 58 14.08 11.50 -11.44
N LYS A 59 13.08 11.55 -12.29
CA LYS A 59 11.97 12.51 -12.23
C LYS A 59 10.66 11.72 -12.19
N CYS A 60 9.97 11.83 -11.09
CA CYS A 60 8.56 11.50 -11.03
C CYS A 60 7.82 12.68 -11.70
N ASP A 61 7.41 12.54 -12.93
CA ASP A 61 6.62 13.57 -13.62
C ASP A 61 5.22 13.59 -13.02
N TYR A 62 5.01 14.52 -12.09
CA TYR A 62 3.70 14.75 -11.50
C TYR A 62 2.69 15.10 -12.57
N LYS A 63 1.75 14.23 -12.81
CA LYS A 63 0.61 14.47 -13.70
C LYS A 63 -0.56 14.93 -12.83
N PRO A 64 -0.93 16.23 -12.86
CA PRO A 64 -1.88 16.80 -11.91
C PRO A 64 -3.31 16.27 -12.02
N TYR A 65 -3.63 15.54 -13.09
CA TYR A 65 -4.94 14.97 -13.31
C TYR A 65 -4.84 13.52 -13.79
N MET A 66 -5.23 12.60 -12.93
CA MET A 66 -5.21 11.16 -13.20
C MET A 66 -6.64 10.62 -13.17
N SER A 67 -7.38 10.86 -14.26
CA SER A 67 -8.69 10.23 -14.44
C SER A 67 -8.52 8.71 -14.51
N GLY A 68 -9.32 7.98 -13.74
CA GLY A 68 -9.35 6.52 -13.77
C GLY A 68 -8.29 5.84 -12.90
N SER A 69 -7.71 6.55 -11.92
CA SER A 69 -6.80 5.94 -10.95
C SER A 69 -7.50 5.42 -9.69
N MET A 70 -8.72 5.87 -9.43
CA MET A 70 -9.53 5.46 -8.27
C MET A 70 -10.96 5.13 -8.72
N ASP A 71 -11.08 4.39 -9.83
CA ASP A 71 -12.33 3.97 -10.46
C ASP A 71 -12.64 2.47 -10.26
N GLY A 72 -11.90 1.79 -9.40
CA GLY A 72 -12.10 0.37 -9.09
C GLY A 72 -11.43 -0.60 -10.05
N SER A 73 -10.95 -0.13 -11.20
CA SER A 73 -10.37 -1.01 -12.22
C SER A 73 -9.04 -1.63 -11.75
N PHE A 74 -8.15 -0.84 -11.19
CA PHE A 74 -6.86 -1.32 -10.69
C PHE A 74 -7.03 -2.38 -9.60
N GLU A 75 -7.90 -2.12 -8.63
CA GLU A 75 -8.17 -3.04 -7.53
C GLU A 75 -8.82 -4.33 -8.03
N SER A 76 -9.76 -4.24 -8.94
CA SER A 76 -10.48 -5.40 -9.47
C SER A 76 -9.60 -6.39 -10.22
N TYR A 77 -8.55 -5.91 -10.88
CA TYR A 77 -7.59 -6.75 -11.62
C TYR A 77 -6.33 -7.10 -10.82
N PHE A 78 -6.24 -6.71 -9.55
CA PHE A 78 -5.03 -6.93 -8.79
C PHE A 78 -4.71 -8.41 -8.54
N GLY A 79 -5.73 -9.25 -8.48
CA GLY A 79 -5.56 -10.71 -8.43
C GLY A 79 -4.77 -11.27 -9.62
N ASP A 80 -4.96 -10.70 -10.82
CA ASP A 80 -4.22 -11.09 -12.02
C ASP A 80 -2.74 -10.67 -11.93
N VAL A 81 -2.46 -9.51 -11.32
CA VAL A 81 -1.08 -9.06 -11.03
C VAL A 81 -0.38 -10.06 -10.13
N VAL A 82 -1.03 -10.48 -9.03
CA VAL A 82 -0.47 -11.47 -8.10
C VAL A 82 -0.24 -12.81 -8.80
N ALA A 83 -1.22 -13.30 -9.55
CA ALA A 83 -1.09 -14.56 -10.29
C ALA A 83 0.04 -14.51 -11.33
N TRP A 84 0.21 -13.38 -12.00
CA TRP A 84 1.29 -13.18 -12.97
C TRP A 84 2.66 -13.20 -12.28
N VAL A 85 2.80 -12.51 -11.15
CA VAL A 85 4.05 -12.49 -10.36
C VAL A 85 4.42 -13.89 -9.89
N ASP A 86 3.48 -14.63 -9.34
CA ASP A 86 3.70 -15.99 -8.86
C ASP A 86 4.09 -16.96 -10.00
N ALA A 87 3.57 -16.74 -11.21
CA ALA A 87 3.89 -17.56 -12.36
C ALA A 87 5.29 -17.27 -12.96
N HIS A 88 5.85 -16.07 -12.73
CA HIS A 88 7.08 -15.62 -13.40
C HIS A 88 8.28 -15.49 -12.45
N TYR A 89 8.04 -15.41 -11.15
CA TYR A 89 9.10 -15.25 -10.14
C TYR A 89 9.05 -16.37 -9.10
N ARG A 90 10.13 -16.58 -8.38
CA ARG A 90 10.25 -17.60 -7.34
C ARG A 90 9.62 -17.13 -6.03
N THR A 91 8.32 -17.00 -6.01
CA THR A 91 7.54 -16.57 -4.84
C THR A 91 7.13 -17.74 -3.96
N TYR A 92 6.72 -17.45 -2.72
CA TYR A 92 5.91 -18.32 -1.88
C TYR A 92 4.43 -17.93 -2.08
N PRO A 93 3.62 -18.75 -2.81
CA PRO A 93 2.25 -18.35 -3.17
C PRO A 93 1.24 -18.60 -2.03
N ALA A 94 1.53 -18.02 -0.87
CA ALA A 94 0.74 -18.17 0.34
C ALA A 94 0.47 -16.81 0.96
N LYS A 95 -0.68 -16.64 1.64
CA LYS A 95 -1.14 -15.40 2.27
C LYS A 95 -0.09 -14.83 3.22
N GLU A 96 0.46 -15.69 4.09
CA GLU A 96 1.48 -15.36 5.10
C GLU A 96 2.82 -14.90 4.50
N SER A 97 2.99 -15.05 3.20
CA SER A 97 4.18 -14.59 2.46
C SER A 97 3.87 -13.39 1.54
N ARG A 98 2.74 -12.73 1.74
CA ARG A 98 2.36 -11.54 0.94
C ARG A 98 2.02 -10.36 1.81
N ALA A 99 2.65 -9.23 1.50
CA ALA A 99 2.36 -7.93 2.05
C ALA A 99 1.88 -6.97 0.95
N ILE A 100 1.01 -6.04 1.31
CA ILE A 100 0.63 -4.93 0.47
C ILE A 100 0.74 -3.63 1.26
N ALA A 101 1.39 -2.62 0.71
CA ALA A 101 1.50 -1.32 1.34
C ALA A 101 1.48 -0.20 0.29
N GLY A 102 1.19 1.01 0.71
CA GLY A 102 1.24 2.13 -0.20
C GLY A 102 1.04 3.47 0.47
N LEU A 103 1.43 4.53 -0.24
CA LEU A 103 1.32 5.91 0.23
C LEU A 103 0.13 6.64 -0.43
N SER A 104 -0.59 7.46 0.34
CA SER A 104 -1.65 8.33 -0.19
C SER A 104 -2.71 7.55 -0.99
N MET A 105 -2.84 7.79 -2.29
CA MET A 105 -3.64 6.99 -3.23
C MET A 105 -3.25 5.50 -3.17
N GLY A 106 -1.96 5.18 -3.12
CA GLY A 106 -1.47 3.80 -2.98
C GLY A 106 -1.89 3.16 -1.66
N GLY A 107 -2.01 3.94 -0.58
CA GLY A 107 -2.58 3.49 0.69
C GLY A 107 -4.09 3.19 0.57
N PHE A 108 -4.82 4.01 -0.18
CA PHE A 108 -6.21 3.73 -0.55
C PHE A 108 -6.32 2.41 -1.33
N HIS A 109 -5.51 2.24 -2.37
CA HIS A 109 -5.49 0.99 -3.14
C HIS A 109 -5.14 -0.22 -2.27
N ALA A 110 -4.12 -0.11 -1.40
CA ALA A 110 -3.73 -1.18 -0.49
C ALA A 110 -4.88 -1.61 0.43
N MET A 111 -5.61 -0.66 0.99
CA MET A 111 -6.79 -0.91 1.81
C MET A 111 -7.90 -1.60 0.99
N GLN A 112 -8.23 -1.07 -0.19
CA GLN A 112 -9.31 -1.62 -1.01
C GLN A 112 -8.99 -3.02 -1.54
N ILE A 113 -7.76 -3.23 -2.02
CA ILE A 113 -7.30 -4.52 -2.53
C ILE A 113 -7.28 -5.57 -1.40
N SER A 114 -6.67 -5.25 -0.25
CA SER A 114 -6.52 -6.22 0.83
C SER A 114 -7.86 -6.66 1.44
N ARG A 115 -8.85 -5.77 1.56
CA ARG A 115 -10.18 -6.14 2.03
C ARG A 115 -10.99 -6.93 0.98
N HIS A 116 -10.80 -6.64 -0.31
CA HIS A 116 -11.48 -7.37 -1.38
C HIS A 116 -10.89 -8.77 -1.58
N TYR A 117 -9.58 -8.90 -1.45
CA TYR A 117 -8.87 -10.18 -1.51
C TYR A 117 -8.39 -10.60 -0.10
N ALA A 118 -9.34 -10.78 0.82
CA ALA A 118 -9.08 -10.99 2.25
C ALA A 118 -8.22 -12.23 2.57
N ASP A 119 -8.15 -13.20 1.66
CA ASP A 119 -7.31 -14.41 1.78
C ASP A 119 -5.94 -14.26 1.07
N MET A 120 -5.60 -13.07 0.56
CA MET A 120 -4.42 -12.91 -0.27
C MET A 120 -3.23 -12.27 0.45
N PHE A 121 -3.48 -11.37 1.41
CA PHE A 121 -2.45 -10.58 2.09
C PHE A 121 -2.58 -10.71 3.60
N ASP A 122 -1.47 -11.00 4.27
CA ASP A 122 -1.40 -11.12 5.73
C ASP A 122 -0.83 -9.86 6.41
N TYR A 123 -0.17 -9.00 5.62
CA TYR A 123 0.43 -7.76 6.09
C TYR A 123 -0.06 -6.59 5.24
N VAL A 124 -0.59 -5.56 5.89
CA VAL A 124 -1.16 -4.37 5.25
C VAL A 124 -0.53 -3.11 5.82
N GLY A 125 0.03 -2.26 4.96
CA GLY A 125 0.66 -0.98 5.33
C GLY A 125 -0.02 0.23 4.67
N LEU A 126 -0.58 1.11 5.49
CA LEU A 126 -1.28 2.32 5.05
C LEU A 126 -0.45 3.55 5.42
N PHE A 127 0.22 4.16 4.44
CA PHE A 127 1.10 5.30 4.64
C PHE A 127 0.40 6.59 4.20
N SER A 128 -0.07 7.42 5.15
CA SER A 128 -0.86 8.60 4.83
C SER A 128 -2.00 8.31 3.83
N ALA A 129 -2.77 7.26 4.07
CA ALA A 129 -3.72 6.73 3.10
C ALA A 129 -4.93 7.65 2.86
N ALA A 130 -5.37 7.76 1.60
CA ALA A 130 -6.55 8.52 1.20
C ALA A 130 -7.83 7.68 1.37
N ILE A 131 -8.19 7.37 2.59
CA ILE A 131 -9.17 6.33 2.99
C ILE A 131 -10.53 6.45 2.28
N TYR A 132 -11.09 7.66 2.19
CA TYR A 132 -12.47 7.88 1.70
C TYR A 132 -12.52 8.63 0.35
N ARG A 133 -11.53 8.40 -0.52
CA ARG A 133 -11.37 9.17 -1.77
C ARG A 133 -11.80 8.44 -3.03
N GLY A 134 -12.39 7.26 -2.90
CA GLY A 134 -12.91 6.51 -4.05
C GLY A 134 -14.04 7.23 -4.76
N GLU A 135 -14.25 6.94 -6.04
CA GLU A 135 -15.36 7.46 -6.84
C GLU A 135 -16.67 6.83 -6.37
N GLU A 136 -17.73 7.64 -6.14
CA GLU A 136 -19.03 7.17 -5.67
C GLU A 136 -19.69 6.24 -6.72
N GLY A 137 -20.41 5.22 -6.23
CA GLY A 137 -21.11 4.26 -7.08
C GLY A 137 -20.23 3.17 -7.69
N ILE A 138 -18.96 3.11 -7.31
CA ILE A 138 -18.07 2.02 -7.69
C ILE A 138 -18.24 0.87 -6.69
N LEU A 139 -18.75 -0.28 -7.16
CA LEU A 139 -19.02 -1.47 -6.33
C LEU A 139 -17.82 -1.92 -5.52
N MET A 140 -16.62 -1.76 -6.08
CA MET A 140 -15.35 -2.09 -5.40
C MET A 140 -15.15 -1.30 -4.11
N TYR A 141 -15.74 -0.13 -3.97
CA TYR A 141 -15.56 0.77 -2.82
C TYR A 141 -16.74 0.74 -1.84
N GLU A 142 -17.84 0.09 -2.22
CA GLU A 142 -19.00 -0.06 -1.34
C GLU A 142 -18.72 -1.01 -0.16
N ASN A 143 -19.52 -0.90 0.88
CA ASN A 143 -19.49 -1.79 2.04
C ASN A 143 -18.11 -1.88 2.70
N LEU A 144 -17.48 -0.71 2.93
CA LEU A 144 -16.13 -0.63 3.50
C LEU A 144 -16.02 -1.38 4.83
N GLU A 145 -16.96 -1.14 5.75
CA GLU A 145 -16.91 -1.72 7.10
C GLU A 145 -17.07 -3.24 7.06
N GLU A 146 -17.99 -3.75 6.23
CA GLU A 146 -18.20 -5.19 6.06
C GLU A 146 -16.97 -5.86 5.41
N GLY A 147 -16.35 -5.22 4.43
CA GLY A 147 -15.13 -5.74 3.79
C GLY A 147 -13.94 -5.78 4.75
N ILE A 148 -13.77 -4.76 5.58
CA ILE A 148 -12.76 -4.75 6.66
C ILE A 148 -13.08 -5.84 7.69
N ALA A 149 -14.34 -6.00 8.09
CA ALA A 149 -14.75 -7.05 9.03
C ALA A 149 -14.41 -8.45 8.48
N GLU A 150 -14.70 -8.72 7.23
CA GLU A 150 -14.33 -9.97 6.54
C GLU A 150 -12.80 -10.17 6.55
N GLN A 151 -12.02 -9.13 6.23
CA GLN A 151 -10.57 -9.18 6.23
C GLN A 151 -10.00 -9.57 7.61
N PHE A 152 -10.46 -8.92 8.67
CA PHE A 152 -10.00 -9.25 10.04
C PHE A 152 -10.47 -10.64 10.48
N MET A 153 -11.68 -11.06 10.10
CA MET A 153 -12.17 -12.41 10.38
C MET A 153 -11.32 -13.50 9.68
N ARG A 154 -10.80 -13.22 8.48
CA ARG A 154 -9.90 -14.12 7.73
C ARG A 154 -8.48 -14.13 8.28
N GLY A 155 -8.19 -13.26 9.23
CA GLY A 155 -6.88 -13.07 9.85
C GLY A 155 -5.99 -12.10 9.08
N VAL A 156 -5.36 -11.19 9.81
CA VAL A 156 -4.32 -10.27 9.35
C VAL A 156 -3.25 -10.26 10.42
N SER A 157 -2.02 -10.62 10.07
CA SER A 157 -0.90 -10.65 11.02
C SER A 157 -0.41 -9.25 11.39
N LEU A 158 -0.49 -8.31 10.44
CA LEU A 158 -0.16 -6.91 10.70
C LEU A 158 -1.06 -5.98 9.86
N TYR A 159 -1.79 -5.09 10.53
CA TYR A 159 -2.43 -3.94 9.92
C TYR A 159 -1.76 -2.68 10.45
N TRP A 160 -0.96 -2.01 9.62
CA TRP A 160 -0.09 -0.92 10.04
C TRP A 160 -0.54 0.40 9.42
N ILE A 161 -0.66 1.46 10.23
CA ILE A 161 -1.12 2.78 9.78
C ILE A 161 -0.12 3.84 10.24
N GLY A 162 0.47 4.55 9.27
CA GLY A 162 1.37 5.68 9.55
C GLY A 162 0.87 6.98 8.95
N ILE A 163 0.94 8.07 9.73
CA ILE A 163 0.55 9.41 9.26
C ILE A 163 1.33 10.51 9.98
N GLY A 164 1.58 11.62 9.28
CA GLY A 164 2.14 12.82 9.87
C GLY A 164 1.08 13.65 10.58
N ALA A 165 1.43 14.27 11.71
CA ALA A 165 0.50 15.11 12.49
C ALA A 165 0.00 16.35 11.72
N ASP A 166 0.77 16.82 10.73
CA ASP A 166 0.41 17.96 9.87
C ASP A 166 -0.09 17.50 8.48
N ASP A 167 -0.40 16.21 8.31
CA ASP A 167 -0.88 15.67 7.04
C ASP A 167 -2.34 16.07 6.79
N PHE A 168 -2.65 16.53 5.59
CA PHE A 168 -4.03 16.94 5.24
C PHE A 168 -5.03 15.79 5.26
N LEU A 169 -4.57 14.52 5.28
CA LEU A 169 -5.39 13.31 5.44
C LEU A 169 -5.50 12.85 6.90
N TYR A 170 -4.97 13.62 7.86
CA TYR A 170 -4.92 13.22 9.27
C TYR A 170 -6.31 12.94 9.85
N GLU A 171 -7.29 13.81 9.59
CA GLU A 171 -8.67 13.63 10.10
C GLU A 171 -9.35 12.38 9.51
N GLU A 172 -9.13 12.08 8.23
CA GLU A 172 -9.69 10.89 7.59
C GLU A 172 -9.11 9.62 8.20
N ASN A 173 -7.80 9.59 8.40
CA ASN A 173 -7.12 8.46 9.05
C ASN A 173 -7.54 8.31 10.52
N THR A 174 -7.80 9.42 11.22
CA THR A 174 -8.32 9.38 12.60
C THR A 174 -9.72 8.78 12.67
N LYS A 175 -10.61 9.13 11.74
CA LYS A 175 -11.95 8.53 11.65
C LYS A 175 -11.89 7.05 11.33
N PHE A 176 -11.00 6.65 10.45
CA PHE A 176 -10.80 5.24 10.10
C PHE A 176 -10.29 4.42 11.30
N ARG A 177 -9.28 4.93 12.02
CA ARG A 177 -8.81 4.29 13.26
C ARG A 177 -9.92 4.17 14.32
N ALA A 178 -10.72 5.23 14.48
CA ALA A 178 -11.85 5.19 15.40
C ALA A 178 -12.89 4.10 15.03
N MET A 179 -13.09 3.84 13.75
CA MET A 179 -13.92 2.73 13.28
C MET A 179 -13.29 1.36 13.62
N LEU A 180 -11.97 1.19 13.41
CA LEU A 180 -11.26 -0.03 13.78
C LEU A 180 -11.31 -0.27 15.30
N ASP A 181 -11.07 0.78 16.10
CA ASP A 181 -11.15 0.75 17.58
C ASP A 181 -12.55 0.34 18.06
N ALA A 182 -13.59 0.91 17.46
CA ALA A 182 -14.99 0.60 17.80
C ALA A 182 -15.36 -0.86 17.51
N ALA A 183 -14.74 -1.45 16.48
CA ALA A 183 -14.91 -2.85 16.09
C ALA A 183 -13.99 -3.80 16.90
N GLY A 184 -13.04 -3.27 17.66
CA GLY A 184 -12.08 -4.08 18.44
C GLY A 184 -11.00 -4.74 17.59
N TYR A 185 -10.69 -4.20 16.43
CA TYR A 185 -9.63 -4.72 15.55
C TYR A 185 -8.26 -4.25 15.99
N GLU A 186 -7.28 -5.15 15.99
CA GLU A 186 -5.90 -4.84 16.34
C GLU A 186 -5.16 -4.28 15.12
N TYR A 187 -4.46 -3.15 15.32
CA TYR A 187 -3.59 -2.54 14.32
C TYR A 187 -2.44 -1.80 15.00
N GLU A 188 -1.34 -1.63 14.30
CA GLU A 188 -0.26 -0.75 14.75
C GLU A 188 -0.43 0.66 14.19
N TYR A 189 -0.22 1.67 15.04
CA TYR A 189 -0.30 3.07 14.65
C TYR A 189 0.99 3.82 14.88
N ARG A 190 1.42 4.57 13.87
CA ARG A 190 2.60 5.42 13.90
C ARG A 190 2.23 6.85 13.52
N GLU A 191 2.24 7.75 14.49
CA GLU A 191 2.20 9.20 14.25
C GLU A 191 3.61 9.76 14.19
N SER A 192 3.90 10.57 13.18
CA SER A 192 5.17 11.27 13.03
C SER A 192 4.97 12.78 12.97
N ALA A 193 6.02 13.56 13.20
CA ALA A 193 6.01 14.99 12.89
C ALA A 193 5.95 15.24 11.38
N GLY A 194 5.41 16.40 10.98
CA GLY A 194 5.31 16.83 9.59
C GLY A 194 4.09 16.27 8.87
N GLY A 195 4.02 16.49 7.56
CA GLY A 195 2.84 16.23 6.74
C GLY A 195 3.05 15.17 5.67
N HIS A 196 2.36 15.36 4.56
CA HIS A 196 2.26 14.45 3.40
C HIS A 196 3.53 14.44 2.55
N THR A 197 4.58 13.78 2.99
CA THR A 197 5.92 13.90 2.40
C THR A 197 6.67 12.58 2.27
N TRP A 198 7.55 12.49 1.27
CA TRP A 198 8.47 11.38 1.08
C TRP A 198 9.39 11.12 2.29
N ARG A 199 9.71 12.15 3.09
CA ARG A 199 10.47 11.96 4.32
C ARG A 199 9.77 10.99 5.27
N ASN A 200 8.47 11.17 5.49
CA ASN A 200 7.67 10.31 6.36
C ASN A 200 7.49 8.92 5.74
N TRP A 201 7.16 8.84 4.46
CA TRP A 201 6.90 7.56 3.80
C TRP A 201 8.13 6.65 3.73
N ARG A 202 9.34 7.20 3.61
CA ARG A 202 10.58 6.42 3.71
C ARG A 202 10.76 5.81 5.11
N ILE A 203 10.41 6.56 6.16
CA ILE A 203 10.44 6.07 7.54
C ILE A 203 9.39 4.97 7.71
N TYR A 204 8.17 5.18 7.22
CA TYR A 204 7.09 4.20 7.31
C TYR A 204 7.41 2.92 6.55
N LEU A 205 8.03 3.01 5.38
CA LEU A 205 8.49 1.83 4.66
C LEU A 205 9.51 1.04 5.47
N ALA A 206 10.52 1.70 6.04
CA ALA A 206 11.52 1.02 6.86
C ALA A 206 10.88 0.34 8.07
N GLU A 207 10.10 1.10 8.88
CA GLU A 207 9.43 0.56 10.08
C GLU A 207 8.43 -0.58 9.76
N PHE A 208 7.78 -0.54 8.60
CA PHE A 208 6.86 -1.60 8.16
C PHE A 208 7.60 -2.86 7.72
N VAL A 209 8.68 -2.69 6.94
CA VAL A 209 9.45 -3.82 6.39
C VAL A 209 10.15 -4.63 7.49
N GLU A 210 10.57 -3.99 8.58
CA GLU A 210 11.14 -4.68 9.76
C GLU A 210 10.15 -5.62 10.48
N LYS A 211 8.86 -5.57 10.14
CA LYS A 211 7.78 -6.25 10.86
C LYS A 211 7.07 -7.33 10.04
N ILE A 212 7.38 -7.42 8.77
CA ILE A 212 6.74 -8.38 7.85
C ILE A 212 7.66 -9.57 7.58
N PHE A 213 7.05 -10.76 7.45
CA PHE A 213 7.73 -12.03 7.15
C PHE A 213 8.67 -12.49 8.31
#